data_7363b4b1222cabb9f3d1f0c895f4138c
#
_entry.id   7363b4b1222cabb9f3d1f0c895f4138c
#
_cell.length_a   1.000
_cell.length_b   1.000
_cell.length_c   1.000
_cell.angle_alpha   90.00
_cell.angle_beta   90.00
_cell.angle_gamma   90.00
#
_symmetry.space_group_name_H-M   'P 1'
#
loop_
_entity.id
_entity.type
_entity.pdbx_description
1 polymer ?
#
loop_
_entity_poly.entity_id
_entity_poly.type
_entity_poly.pdbx_seq_one_letter_code
_entity_poly.pdbx_strand_id
1 'polypeptide(L)'
;MDCKFEEESSRMKKFMVWALVAVMCLGMLAGCGSSYAADESTVFVLKDGKIVSTDVEDFDEGTYDADGLKDYVNQTIDTYSDENGKGLVKLKSLSVKDNKAVLTLEYASASDYQKFNEIELFTGSVAEALAAGYTFDADFASVSDVKIEACDSSAFLNDPDYKVVIIKGNTNVQVKGTIAFVSTQNTIYVDSKTISIREGASIFDRAKGESQSTERGTETVSTETEQATEVSGSVTDDDLLHMTEEDTEPVFQFDRNETKDSESEFSSVYTYIIYK
;
A
#
# COMPACT_ATOMS: atom_id res chain seq x y z
N MET A 1 -16.84 4.25 68.03
CA MET A 1 -17.37 5.15 66.98
C MET A 1 -16.43 5.23 65.81
N ASP A 2 -15.50 4.29 65.63
CA ASP A 2 -14.36 4.36 64.70
C ASP A 2 -14.42 3.45 63.47
N CYS A 3 -15.46 2.60 63.36
CA CYS A 3 -15.55 1.67 62.22
C CYS A 3 -16.14 2.24 60.93
N LYS A 4 -16.82 3.42 60.97
CA LYS A 4 -17.42 4.04 59.76
C LYS A 4 -16.44 4.89 58.97
N PHE A 5 -15.39 5.39 59.61
CA PHE A 5 -14.44 6.30 58.95
C PHE A 5 -13.44 5.57 58.06
N GLU A 6 -13.09 4.34 58.37
CA GLU A 6 -12.19 3.53 57.56
C GLU A 6 -12.83 3.01 56.25
N GLU A 7 -14.14 2.73 56.29
CA GLU A 7 -14.89 2.24 55.10
C GLU A 7 -15.09 3.33 54.03
N GLU A 8 -15.34 4.58 54.44
CA GLU A 8 -15.44 5.71 53.51
C GLU A 8 -14.09 6.06 52.89
N SER A 9 -12.99 5.98 53.63
CA SER A 9 -11.64 6.20 53.11
C SER A 9 -11.24 5.15 52.07
N SER A 10 -11.62 3.90 52.25
CA SER A 10 -11.39 2.82 51.31
C SER A 10 -12.20 2.96 50.02
N ARG A 11 -13.45 3.38 50.12
CA ARG A 11 -14.31 3.66 48.98
C ARG A 11 -13.80 4.85 48.17
N MET A 12 -13.38 5.92 48.81
CA MET A 12 -12.82 7.12 48.16
C MET A 12 -11.53 6.80 47.42
N LYS A 13 -10.64 5.97 47.99
CA LYS A 13 -9.41 5.51 47.30
C LYS A 13 -9.73 4.67 46.06
N LYS A 14 -10.72 3.76 46.14
CA LYS A 14 -11.17 2.98 44.97
C LYS A 14 -11.78 3.83 43.88
N PHE A 15 -12.60 4.85 44.23
CA PHE A 15 -13.14 5.78 43.30
C PHE A 15 -12.04 6.64 42.63
N MET A 16 -11.02 7.06 43.39
CA MET A 16 -9.89 7.82 42.85
C MET A 16 -9.05 7.01 41.87
N VAL A 17 -8.80 5.72 42.17
CA VAL A 17 -8.11 4.81 41.26
C VAL A 17 -8.93 4.55 40.00
N TRP A 18 -10.24 4.35 40.10
CA TRP A 18 -11.13 4.18 38.97
C TRP A 18 -11.23 5.45 38.08
N ALA A 19 -11.27 6.63 38.69
CA ALA A 19 -11.24 7.89 37.99
C ALA A 19 -9.89 8.12 37.26
N LEU A 20 -8.77 7.72 37.90
CA LEU A 20 -7.44 7.84 37.27
C LEU A 20 -7.28 6.87 36.10
N VAL A 21 -7.78 5.64 36.21
CA VAL A 21 -7.81 4.68 35.09
C VAL A 21 -8.72 5.14 33.96
N ALA A 22 -9.89 5.73 34.27
CA ALA A 22 -10.79 6.29 33.26
C ALA A 22 -10.17 7.48 32.52
N VAL A 23 -9.43 8.36 33.20
CA VAL A 23 -8.69 9.47 32.59
C VAL A 23 -7.53 8.99 31.73
N MET A 24 -6.82 7.92 32.12
CA MET A 24 -5.81 7.29 31.27
C MET A 24 -6.40 6.64 30.01
N CYS A 25 -7.57 6.00 30.11
CA CYS A 25 -8.26 5.46 28.93
C CYS A 25 -8.81 6.53 27.98
N LEU A 26 -9.21 7.69 28.51
CA LEU A 26 -9.66 8.83 27.67
C LEU A 26 -8.51 9.58 27.01
N GLY A 27 -7.30 9.51 27.54
CA GLY A 27 -6.10 10.10 26.94
C GLY A 27 -5.61 9.38 25.69
N MET A 28 -5.99 8.12 25.46
CA MET A 28 -5.62 7.35 24.27
C MET A 28 -6.54 7.59 23.07
N LEU A 29 -7.67 8.31 23.24
CA LEU A 29 -8.61 8.65 22.17
C LEU A 29 -8.38 10.02 21.53
N ALA A 30 -7.42 10.83 22.03
CA ALA A 30 -7.09 12.14 21.49
C ALA A 30 -5.93 12.12 20.50
N GLY A 31 -5.51 10.95 19.99
CA GLY A 31 -4.67 10.80 18.83
C GLY A 31 -5.52 10.97 17.56
N CYS A 32 -5.90 12.21 17.24
CA CYS A 32 -6.43 12.57 15.93
C CYS A 32 -5.26 12.57 14.89
N GLY A 33 -4.54 11.46 14.80
CA GLY A 33 -3.70 11.13 13.68
C GLY A 33 -4.61 10.54 12.61
N SER A 34 -4.58 11.09 11.40
CA SER A 34 -5.24 10.48 10.25
C SER A 34 -4.80 9.02 10.21
N SER A 35 -5.75 8.09 10.39
CA SER A 35 -5.44 6.66 10.27
C SER A 35 -5.17 6.39 8.79
N TYR A 36 -3.96 5.96 8.49
CA TYR A 36 -3.57 5.45 7.16
C TYR A 36 -3.70 3.92 7.13
N ALA A 37 -4.63 3.38 7.90
CA ALA A 37 -4.94 1.95 7.88
C ALA A 37 -5.52 1.59 6.51
N ALA A 38 -5.00 0.54 5.93
CA ALA A 38 -5.45 -0.01 4.66
C ALA A 38 -5.38 -1.54 4.75
N ASP A 39 -6.30 -2.21 4.05
CA ASP A 39 -6.35 -3.68 3.96
C ASP A 39 -5.42 -4.21 2.85
N GLU A 40 -4.98 -3.33 1.96
CA GLU A 40 -4.06 -3.59 0.85
C GLU A 40 -3.01 -2.48 0.78
N SER A 41 -1.85 -2.78 0.21
CA SER A 41 -0.76 -1.81 0.02
C SER A 41 -1.26 -0.55 -0.68
N THR A 42 -1.06 0.61 -0.03
CA THR A 42 -1.66 1.90 -0.44
C THR A 42 -0.69 3.05 -0.25
N VAL A 43 -0.57 3.88 -1.29
CA VAL A 43 0.16 5.15 -1.27
C VAL A 43 -0.81 6.31 -1.10
N PHE A 44 -0.65 7.08 -0.03
CA PHE A 44 -1.47 8.25 0.29
C PHE A 44 -0.73 9.53 -0.09
N VAL A 45 -1.31 10.32 -0.99
CA VAL A 45 -0.77 11.63 -1.38
C VAL A 45 -1.45 12.71 -0.54
N LEU A 46 -0.67 13.41 0.28
CA LEU A 46 -1.18 14.40 1.23
C LEU A 46 -1.24 15.80 0.61
N LYS A 47 -2.04 16.68 1.22
CA LYS A 47 -2.21 18.06 0.74
C LYS A 47 -0.93 18.90 0.83
N ASP A 48 -0.06 18.58 1.80
CA ASP A 48 1.22 19.27 2.04
C ASP A 48 2.37 18.72 1.17
N GLY A 49 2.08 17.81 0.24
CA GLY A 49 3.06 17.19 -0.66
C GLY A 49 3.80 16.00 -0.07
N LYS A 50 3.55 15.67 1.20
CA LYS A 50 4.10 14.44 1.78
C LYS A 50 3.40 13.22 1.23
N ILE A 51 4.11 12.11 1.31
CA ILE A 51 3.60 10.78 0.98
C ILE A 51 3.54 9.94 2.26
N VAL A 52 2.52 9.11 2.36
CA VAL A 52 2.49 8.01 3.34
C VAL A 52 2.26 6.72 2.58
N SER A 53 3.07 5.71 2.81
CA SER A 53 2.75 4.35 2.36
C SER A 53 2.25 3.53 3.54
N THR A 54 1.32 2.64 3.25
CA THR A 54 0.99 1.49 4.10
C THR A 54 1.18 0.26 3.24
N ASP A 55 2.16 -0.55 3.59
CA ASP A 55 2.54 -1.75 2.89
C ASP A 55 1.99 -2.94 3.69
N VAL A 56 1.24 -3.81 3.02
CA VAL A 56 0.56 -4.97 3.61
C VAL A 56 1.08 -6.21 2.92
N GLU A 57 1.83 -7.03 3.66
CA GLU A 57 2.49 -8.21 3.12
C GLU A 57 2.17 -9.44 3.97
N ASP A 58 2.16 -10.61 3.34
CA ASP A 58 2.07 -11.87 4.06
C ASP A 58 3.36 -12.10 4.84
N PHE A 59 3.23 -12.47 6.12
CA PHE A 59 4.35 -12.63 7.03
C PHE A 59 4.24 -13.96 7.78
N ASP A 60 5.12 -14.90 7.46
CA ASP A 60 5.19 -16.18 8.15
C ASP A 60 5.94 -16.04 9.48
N GLU A 61 5.21 -15.89 10.58
CA GLU A 61 5.76 -15.79 11.94
C GLU A 61 6.53 -17.07 12.38
N GLY A 62 6.37 -18.18 11.68
CA GLY A 62 7.14 -19.41 11.92
C GLY A 62 8.55 -19.37 11.33
N THR A 63 8.76 -18.52 10.31
CA THR A 63 10.02 -18.39 9.56
C THR A 63 10.74 -17.07 9.87
N TYR A 64 9.99 -15.98 10.11
CA TYR A 64 10.54 -14.64 10.28
C TYR A 64 10.27 -14.09 11.68
N ASP A 65 11.21 -13.28 12.18
CA ASP A 65 11.11 -12.60 13.47
C ASP A 65 10.59 -11.16 13.29
N ALA A 66 9.50 -10.82 14.00
CA ALA A 66 8.89 -9.50 13.95
C ALA A 66 9.79 -8.38 14.53
N ASP A 67 10.59 -8.69 15.55
CA ASP A 67 11.55 -7.73 16.11
C ASP A 67 12.70 -7.49 15.13
N GLY A 68 13.19 -8.54 14.46
CA GLY A 68 14.17 -8.44 13.38
C GLY A 68 13.68 -7.60 12.20
N LEU A 69 12.41 -7.73 11.81
CA LEU A 69 11.80 -6.87 10.79
C LEU A 69 11.83 -5.40 11.19
N LYS A 70 11.50 -5.09 12.46
CA LYS A 70 11.53 -3.72 12.97
C LYS A 70 12.93 -3.13 12.98
N ASP A 71 13.93 -3.91 13.38
CA ASP A 71 15.32 -3.48 13.39
C ASP A 71 15.83 -3.23 11.96
N TYR A 72 15.48 -4.10 11.02
CA TYR A 72 15.78 -3.91 9.60
C TYR A 72 15.17 -2.62 9.04
N VAL A 73 13.88 -2.36 9.29
CA VAL A 73 13.23 -1.13 8.84
C VAL A 73 13.91 0.11 9.42
N ASN A 74 14.23 0.10 10.73
CA ASN A 74 14.93 1.21 11.37
C ASN A 74 16.32 1.42 10.76
N GLN A 75 17.09 0.36 10.55
CA GLN A 75 18.42 0.43 9.93
C GLN A 75 18.36 0.99 8.50
N THR A 76 17.35 0.59 7.70
CA THR A 76 17.14 1.12 6.35
C THR A 76 16.84 2.62 6.38
N ILE A 77 15.98 3.07 7.31
CA ILE A 77 15.68 4.49 7.51
C ILE A 77 16.92 5.27 7.94
N ASP A 78 17.73 4.72 8.85
CA ASP A 78 18.95 5.35 9.32
C ASP A 78 19.97 5.47 8.17
N THR A 79 20.18 4.42 7.38
CA THR A 79 21.06 4.45 6.20
C THR A 79 20.60 5.52 5.20
N TYR A 80 19.29 5.57 4.88
CA TYR A 80 18.75 6.62 4.02
C TYR A 80 18.97 8.02 4.59
N SER A 81 18.81 8.18 5.91
CA SER A 81 18.99 9.46 6.61
C SER A 81 20.43 9.94 6.60
N ASP A 82 21.38 9.04 6.68
CA ASP A 82 22.81 9.37 6.62
C ASP A 82 23.23 9.85 5.23
N GLU A 83 22.63 9.30 4.17
CA GLU A 83 22.93 9.65 2.77
C GLU A 83 22.17 10.89 2.28
N ASN A 84 20.90 11.05 2.67
CA ASN A 84 19.98 12.04 2.08
C ASN A 84 19.54 13.13 3.06
N GLY A 85 19.73 12.95 4.37
CA GLY A 85 19.33 13.88 5.41
C GLY A 85 18.28 13.33 6.38
N LYS A 86 18.33 13.80 7.61
CA LYS A 86 17.49 13.28 8.70
C LYS A 86 16.03 13.70 8.58
N GLY A 87 15.15 12.78 8.90
CA GLY A 87 13.71 13.02 9.03
C GLY A 87 12.95 13.08 7.72
N LEU A 88 13.59 12.71 6.60
CA LEU A 88 12.95 12.60 5.28
C LEU A 88 12.04 11.38 5.18
N VAL A 89 12.42 10.28 5.84
CA VAL A 89 11.60 9.07 6.00
C VAL A 89 11.38 8.80 7.48
N LYS A 90 10.17 8.42 7.87
CA LYS A 90 9.80 8.16 9.26
C LYS A 90 8.91 6.92 9.38
N LEU A 91 9.28 6.02 10.28
CA LEU A 91 8.40 4.94 10.69
C LEU A 91 7.21 5.50 11.49
N LYS A 92 6.00 5.27 11.01
CA LYS A 92 4.75 5.64 11.70
C LYS A 92 4.22 4.48 12.54
N SER A 93 4.17 3.30 11.95
CA SER A 93 3.77 2.07 12.63
C SER A 93 4.31 0.84 11.90
N LEU A 94 4.57 -0.20 12.66
CA LEU A 94 4.80 -1.55 12.16
C LEU A 94 4.03 -2.49 13.08
N SER A 95 3.22 -3.35 12.51
CA SER A 95 2.51 -4.39 13.25
C SER A 95 2.57 -5.70 12.47
N VAL A 96 2.79 -6.79 13.19
CA VAL A 96 2.69 -8.15 12.65
C VAL A 96 1.55 -8.82 13.38
N LYS A 97 0.56 -9.31 12.67
CA LYS A 97 -0.62 -9.96 13.23
C LYS A 97 -1.32 -10.80 12.19
N ASP A 98 -1.79 -11.98 12.59
CA ASP A 98 -2.58 -12.88 11.75
C ASP A 98 -1.84 -13.23 10.43
N ASN A 99 -0.54 -13.49 10.51
CA ASN A 99 0.37 -13.76 9.39
C ASN A 99 0.46 -12.62 8.37
N LYS A 100 0.25 -11.39 8.80
CA LYS A 100 0.44 -10.20 7.99
C LYS A 100 1.32 -9.18 8.69
N ALA A 101 2.26 -8.61 7.95
CA ALA A 101 2.99 -7.42 8.35
C ALA A 101 2.32 -6.19 7.72
N VAL A 102 2.08 -5.18 8.54
CA VAL A 102 1.55 -3.88 8.09
C VAL A 102 2.54 -2.81 8.51
N LEU A 103 3.25 -2.27 7.53
CA LEU A 103 4.26 -1.21 7.69
C LEU A 103 3.70 0.11 7.18
N THR A 104 3.74 1.15 8.01
CA THR A 104 3.36 2.51 7.59
C THR A 104 4.56 3.44 7.71
N LEU A 105 4.97 4.05 6.61
CA LEU A 105 6.05 5.03 6.51
C LEU A 105 5.52 6.39 6.04
N GLU A 106 6.12 7.48 6.55
CA GLU A 106 5.88 8.85 6.07
C GLU A 106 7.16 9.36 5.38
N TYR A 107 7.02 9.90 4.19
CA TYR A 107 8.07 10.50 3.37
C TYR A 107 7.83 12.01 3.26
N ALA A 108 8.89 12.79 3.34
CA ALA A 108 8.80 14.25 3.25
C ALA A 108 8.35 14.73 1.86
N SER A 109 8.59 13.94 0.81
CA SER A 109 8.21 14.24 -0.57
C SER A 109 8.03 12.99 -1.42
N ALA A 110 7.47 13.14 -2.62
CA ALA A 110 7.43 12.08 -3.65
C ALA A 110 8.84 11.65 -4.07
N SER A 111 9.80 12.59 -4.10
CA SER A 111 11.20 12.26 -4.41
C SER A 111 11.84 11.38 -3.34
N ASP A 112 11.51 11.59 -2.05
CA ASP A 112 12.02 10.73 -0.97
C ASP A 112 11.38 9.34 -1.02
N TYR A 113 10.07 9.27 -1.34
CA TYR A 113 9.40 8.00 -1.59
C TYR A 113 10.06 7.22 -2.73
N GLN A 114 10.29 7.90 -3.87
CA GLN A 114 10.90 7.28 -5.05
C GLN A 114 12.31 6.75 -4.75
N LYS A 115 13.15 7.54 -4.07
CA LYS A 115 14.52 7.13 -3.76
C LYS A 115 14.59 6.00 -2.75
N PHE A 116 13.69 6.00 -1.76
CA PHE A 116 13.68 5.00 -0.70
C PHE A 116 13.14 3.65 -1.18
N ASN A 117 12.08 3.67 -2.02
CA ASN A 117 11.42 2.45 -2.49
C ASN A 117 11.85 2.03 -3.91
N GLU A 118 12.63 2.86 -4.62
CA GLU A 118 12.99 2.65 -6.04
C GLU A 118 11.77 2.57 -6.98
N ILE A 119 10.64 3.16 -6.56
CA ILE A 119 9.39 3.22 -7.33
C ILE A 119 9.21 4.65 -7.83
N GLU A 120 9.10 4.82 -9.16
CA GLU A 120 8.90 6.13 -9.75
C GLU A 120 7.57 6.74 -9.31
N LEU A 121 7.64 7.93 -8.69
CA LEU A 121 6.49 8.68 -8.21
C LEU A 121 6.69 10.17 -8.44
N PHE A 122 5.76 10.80 -9.13
CA PHE A 122 5.65 12.25 -9.26
C PHE A 122 4.31 12.72 -8.69
N THR A 123 4.32 13.86 -7.99
CA THR A 123 3.11 14.56 -7.54
C THR A 123 3.29 16.06 -7.75
N GLY A 124 2.29 16.70 -8.34
CA GLY A 124 2.34 18.15 -8.62
C GLY A 124 1.11 18.62 -9.40
N SER A 125 1.17 19.80 -9.96
CA SER A 125 0.20 20.25 -10.98
C SER A 125 0.49 19.57 -12.33
N VAL A 126 -0.51 19.52 -13.20
CA VAL A 126 -0.34 19.05 -14.58
C VAL A 126 0.75 19.85 -15.32
N ALA A 127 0.81 21.16 -15.07
CA ALA A 127 1.84 22.02 -15.66
C ALA A 127 3.26 21.68 -15.18
N GLU A 128 3.44 21.37 -13.89
CA GLU A 128 4.71 20.92 -13.34
C GLU A 128 5.14 19.57 -13.91
N ALA A 129 4.18 18.65 -14.13
CA ALA A 129 4.47 17.37 -14.77
C ALA A 129 4.98 17.55 -16.21
N LEU A 130 4.33 18.41 -17.00
CA LEU A 130 4.79 18.76 -18.35
C LEU A 130 6.19 19.39 -18.32
N ALA A 131 6.44 20.30 -17.38
CA ALA A 131 7.76 20.92 -17.21
C ALA A 131 8.84 19.92 -16.78
N ALA A 132 8.46 18.86 -16.04
CA ALA A 132 9.34 17.76 -15.67
C ALA A 132 9.58 16.76 -16.81
N GLY A 133 8.92 16.91 -17.96
CA GLY A 133 9.11 16.08 -19.15
C GLY A 133 8.14 14.92 -19.28
N TYR A 134 7.13 14.81 -18.41
CA TYR A 134 6.07 13.82 -18.58
C TYR A 134 5.17 14.20 -19.75
N THR A 135 4.77 13.22 -20.56
CA THR A 135 3.80 13.37 -21.64
C THR A 135 2.46 12.74 -21.22
N PHE A 136 1.37 13.24 -21.76
CA PHE A 136 0.03 12.72 -21.50
C PHE A 136 -0.52 12.02 -22.74
N ASP A 137 0.29 11.08 -23.26
CA ASP A 137 0.00 10.34 -24.50
C ASP A 137 -0.78 9.04 -24.25
N ALA A 138 -1.09 8.72 -22.99
CA ALA A 138 -1.92 7.58 -22.63
C ALA A 138 -3.39 7.82 -23.00
N ASP A 139 -4.16 6.73 -23.09
CA ASP A 139 -5.62 6.82 -23.15
C ASP A 139 -6.17 7.19 -21.77
N PHE A 140 -7.11 8.13 -21.71
CA PHE A 140 -7.71 8.60 -20.47
C PHE A 140 -9.20 8.31 -20.39
N ALA A 141 -9.70 8.27 -19.16
CA ALA A 141 -11.12 8.27 -18.87
C ALA A 141 -11.44 9.34 -17.81
N SER A 142 -12.57 10.00 -17.96
CA SER A 142 -13.20 10.74 -16.88
C SER A 142 -13.89 9.74 -15.95
N VAL A 143 -13.74 9.95 -14.65
CA VAL A 143 -14.26 9.01 -13.64
C VAL A 143 -15.13 9.72 -12.62
N SER A 144 -16.20 9.06 -12.21
CA SER A 144 -17.08 9.45 -11.10
C SER A 144 -17.73 8.21 -10.51
N ASP A 145 -18.40 8.36 -9.36
CA ASP A 145 -19.14 7.24 -8.74
C ASP A 145 -20.25 6.68 -9.63
N VAL A 146 -20.72 7.48 -10.59
CA VAL A 146 -21.87 7.13 -11.47
C VAL A 146 -21.40 6.66 -12.85
N LYS A 147 -20.27 7.20 -13.36
CA LYS A 147 -19.93 7.05 -14.77
C LYS A 147 -18.43 7.07 -15.02
N ILE A 148 -17.99 6.23 -15.93
CA ILE A 148 -16.63 6.19 -16.47
C ILE A 148 -16.74 6.30 -18.00
N GLU A 149 -16.09 7.31 -18.60
CA GLU A 149 -16.12 7.58 -20.03
C GLU A 149 -14.73 7.89 -20.57
N ALA A 150 -14.41 7.33 -21.72
CA ALA A 150 -13.19 7.70 -22.44
C ALA A 150 -13.18 9.19 -22.73
N CYS A 151 -12.03 9.82 -22.57
CA CYS A 151 -11.83 11.24 -22.87
C CYS A 151 -10.43 11.49 -23.42
N ASP A 152 -10.26 12.66 -24.03
CA ASP A 152 -8.97 13.17 -24.48
C ASP A 152 -8.26 13.94 -23.38
N SER A 153 -6.92 13.92 -23.35
CA SER A 153 -6.12 14.64 -22.37
C SER A 153 -6.33 16.16 -22.39
N SER A 154 -6.81 16.73 -23.50
CA SER A 154 -7.18 18.15 -23.59
C SER A 154 -8.25 18.58 -22.58
N ALA A 155 -9.01 17.63 -22.01
CA ALA A 155 -10.01 17.87 -20.99
C ALA A 155 -9.44 18.44 -19.68
N PHE A 156 -8.15 18.21 -19.40
CA PHE A 156 -7.51 18.67 -18.17
C PHE A 156 -6.17 19.42 -18.37
N LEU A 157 -5.52 19.29 -19.54
CA LEU A 157 -4.19 19.86 -19.77
C LEU A 157 -4.12 21.38 -19.59
N ASN A 158 -5.20 22.09 -19.89
CA ASN A 158 -5.26 23.55 -19.84
C ASN A 158 -5.90 24.12 -18.58
N ASP A 159 -6.27 23.30 -17.63
CA ASP A 159 -6.91 23.72 -16.37
C ASP A 159 -5.87 23.70 -15.23
N PRO A 160 -5.49 24.87 -14.70
CA PRO A 160 -4.43 24.99 -13.69
C PRO A 160 -4.81 24.40 -12.32
N ASP A 161 -6.09 24.11 -12.08
CA ASP A 161 -6.56 23.58 -10.82
C ASP A 161 -6.30 22.07 -10.67
N TYR A 162 -6.01 21.37 -11.78
CA TYR A 162 -5.72 19.96 -11.74
C TYR A 162 -4.30 19.66 -11.25
N LYS A 163 -4.25 18.73 -10.33
CA LYS A 163 -3.04 18.06 -9.86
C LYS A 163 -2.97 16.66 -10.47
N VAL A 164 -1.77 16.11 -10.48
CA VAL A 164 -1.54 14.76 -11.00
C VAL A 164 -0.65 13.97 -10.05
N VAL A 165 -0.96 12.69 -9.90
CA VAL A 165 -0.05 11.66 -9.45
C VAL A 165 0.35 10.84 -10.66
N ILE A 166 1.65 10.63 -10.86
CA ILE A 166 2.21 9.75 -11.88
C ILE A 166 3.04 8.72 -11.14
N ILE A 167 2.71 7.45 -11.27
CA ILE A 167 3.36 6.37 -10.55
C ILE A 167 3.58 5.16 -11.46
N LYS A 168 4.65 4.42 -11.19
CA LYS A 168 4.99 3.19 -11.88
C LYS A 168 5.09 2.05 -10.87
N GLY A 169 3.95 1.49 -10.51
CA GLY A 169 3.86 0.43 -9.49
C GLY A 169 2.45 -0.15 -9.42
N ASN A 170 2.34 -1.35 -8.83
CA ASN A 170 1.09 -2.06 -8.59
C ASN A 170 0.64 -1.83 -7.14
N THR A 171 -0.13 -0.80 -6.88
CA THR A 171 -0.57 -0.42 -5.53
C THR A 171 -1.87 0.39 -5.59
N ASN A 172 -2.55 0.53 -4.47
CA ASN A 172 -3.61 1.51 -4.38
C ASN A 172 -3.02 2.91 -4.20
N VAL A 173 -3.61 3.90 -4.84
CA VAL A 173 -3.24 5.31 -4.66
C VAL A 173 -4.44 6.10 -4.17
N GLN A 174 -4.29 6.74 -3.01
CA GLN A 174 -5.32 7.60 -2.45
C GLN A 174 -4.85 9.06 -2.42
N VAL A 175 -5.68 9.95 -2.95
CA VAL A 175 -5.45 11.40 -2.94
C VAL A 175 -6.38 12.12 -1.95
N LYS A 176 -6.01 13.33 -1.54
CA LYS A 176 -6.86 14.18 -0.66
C LYS A 176 -7.86 15.06 -1.42
N GLY A 177 -7.89 14.96 -2.75
CA GLY A 177 -8.84 15.62 -3.63
C GLY A 177 -9.89 14.65 -4.17
N THR A 178 -10.62 15.08 -5.19
CA THR A 178 -11.54 14.25 -5.95
C THR A 178 -10.89 13.90 -7.29
N ILE A 179 -10.78 12.61 -7.59
CA ILE A 179 -10.25 12.11 -8.86
C ILE A 179 -11.26 12.44 -9.96
N ALA A 180 -10.77 13.03 -11.02
CA ALA A 180 -11.58 13.42 -12.18
C ALA A 180 -11.23 12.63 -13.43
N PHE A 181 -9.93 12.34 -13.63
CA PHE A 181 -9.47 11.58 -14.80
C PHE A 181 -8.36 10.61 -14.39
N VAL A 182 -8.24 9.53 -15.14
CA VAL A 182 -7.22 8.51 -14.93
C VAL A 182 -6.81 7.89 -16.27
N SER A 183 -5.56 7.45 -16.39
CA SER A 183 -5.16 6.59 -17.52
C SER A 183 -5.92 5.27 -17.48
N THR A 184 -6.34 4.75 -18.65
CA THR A 184 -7.28 3.64 -18.71
C THR A 184 -6.65 2.27 -18.45
N GLN A 185 -5.35 2.15 -18.68
CA GLN A 185 -4.62 0.89 -18.57
C GLN A 185 -4.15 0.66 -17.14
N ASN A 186 -4.20 -0.58 -16.69
CA ASN A 186 -3.78 -1.05 -15.36
C ASN A 186 -4.52 -0.40 -14.20
N THR A 187 -5.72 0.14 -14.40
CA THR A 187 -6.44 0.91 -13.38
C THR A 187 -7.82 0.37 -13.11
N ILE A 188 -8.21 0.44 -11.84
CA ILE A 188 -9.55 0.10 -11.34
C ILE A 188 -10.03 1.27 -10.48
N TYR A 189 -11.21 1.79 -10.75
CA TYR A 189 -11.83 2.82 -9.92
C TYR A 189 -12.42 2.20 -8.65
N VAL A 190 -11.89 2.60 -7.49
CA VAL A 190 -12.37 2.16 -6.19
C VAL A 190 -13.43 3.12 -5.66
N ASP A 191 -13.04 4.40 -5.53
CA ASP A 191 -13.92 5.49 -5.10
C ASP A 191 -13.40 6.85 -5.62
N SER A 192 -14.07 7.93 -5.27
CA SER A 192 -13.73 9.29 -5.70
C SER A 192 -12.35 9.80 -5.25
N LYS A 193 -11.61 9.04 -4.45
CA LYS A 193 -10.28 9.39 -3.92
C LYS A 193 -9.24 8.31 -4.15
N THR A 194 -9.65 7.10 -4.56
CA THR A 194 -8.80 5.92 -4.60
C THR A 194 -8.86 5.24 -5.96
N ILE A 195 -7.70 5.02 -6.56
CA ILE A 195 -7.49 4.16 -7.72
C ILE A 195 -6.66 2.96 -7.27
N SER A 196 -7.05 1.77 -7.66
CA SER A 196 -6.23 0.57 -7.56
C SER A 196 -5.48 0.36 -8.87
N ILE A 197 -4.16 0.15 -8.78
CA ILE A 197 -3.32 -0.13 -9.95
C ILE A 197 -3.01 -1.62 -9.93
N ARG A 198 -3.42 -2.30 -10.99
CA ARG A 198 -3.21 -3.75 -11.16
C ARG A 198 -2.86 -4.03 -12.62
N GLU A 199 -1.78 -4.73 -12.84
CA GLU A 199 -1.36 -5.10 -14.20
C GLU A 199 -2.46 -5.88 -14.94
N GLY A 200 -2.70 -5.53 -16.19
CA GLY A 200 -3.72 -6.14 -17.04
C GLY A 200 -5.15 -5.68 -16.80
N ALA A 201 -5.42 -4.87 -15.76
CA ALA A 201 -6.74 -4.31 -15.51
C ALA A 201 -7.06 -3.15 -16.47
N SER A 202 -8.35 -2.86 -16.62
CA SER A 202 -8.83 -1.68 -17.33
C SER A 202 -9.88 -0.95 -16.50
N ILE A 203 -9.81 0.38 -16.49
CA ILE A 203 -10.79 1.23 -15.79
C ILE A 203 -12.24 0.92 -16.21
N PHE A 204 -12.43 0.39 -17.40
CA PHE A 204 -13.75 0.03 -17.93
C PHE A 204 -14.25 -1.34 -17.50
N ASP A 205 -13.43 -2.16 -16.84
CA ASP A 205 -13.85 -3.51 -16.42
C ASP A 205 -14.90 -3.47 -15.31
N ARG A 206 -14.89 -2.43 -14.47
CA ARG A 206 -15.94 -2.20 -13.47
C ARG A 206 -17.32 -2.02 -14.10
N ALA A 207 -17.41 -1.30 -15.21
CA ALA A 207 -18.67 -1.05 -15.91
C ALA A 207 -19.33 -2.34 -16.45
N LYS A 208 -18.54 -3.39 -16.68
CA LYS A 208 -19.05 -4.71 -17.11
C LYS A 208 -19.58 -5.54 -15.93
N GLY A 209 -19.00 -5.40 -14.74
CA GLY A 209 -19.40 -6.15 -13.54
C GLY A 209 -20.74 -5.72 -12.95
N GLU A 210 -21.07 -4.43 -12.98
CA GLU A 210 -22.33 -3.91 -12.43
C GLU A 210 -23.54 -4.21 -13.35
N SER A 211 -23.33 -4.47 -14.64
CA SER A 211 -24.38 -4.85 -15.59
C SER A 211 -24.79 -6.33 -15.51
N GLN A 212 -24.02 -7.19 -14.81
CA GLN A 212 -24.30 -8.64 -14.73
C GLN A 212 -25.09 -9.07 -13.49
N SER A 213 -25.46 -8.16 -12.58
CA SER A 213 -26.23 -8.54 -11.38
C SER A 213 -27.75 -8.57 -11.56
N THR A 214 -28.31 -8.41 -12.78
CA THR A 214 -29.77 -8.35 -13.00
C THR A 214 -30.32 -9.40 -13.99
N GLU A 215 -29.53 -10.37 -14.46
CA GLU A 215 -30.10 -11.49 -15.24
C GLU A 215 -29.64 -12.85 -14.70
N ARG A 216 -30.43 -13.34 -13.74
CA ARG A 216 -30.47 -14.76 -13.36
C ARG A 216 -31.36 -15.50 -14.35
N GLY A 217 -30.77 -15.96 -15.45
CA GLY A 217 -31.38 -16.82 -16.44
C GLY A 217 -30.58 -18.12 -16.61
N THR A 218 -31.20 -19.17 -16.24
CA THR A 218 -30.89 -20.60 -16.33
C THR A 218 -30.41 -21.04 -17.72
N GLU A 219 -29.51 -22.02 -17.74
CA GLU A 219 -29.20 -23.03 -18.80
C GLU A 219 -27.70 -23.01 -19.20
N THR A 220 -26.99 -24.06 -19.37
CA THR A 220 -27.08 -25.52 -19.37
C THR A 220 -25.67 -26.08 -19.40
N VAL A 221 -25.44 -27.17 -18.73
CA VAL A 221 -24.24 -28.02 -18.72
C VAL A 221 -23.89 -28.47 -20.15
N SER A 222 -22.60 -28.39 -20.51
CA SER A 222 -22.01 -29.34 -21.47
C SER A 222 -20.56 -29.63 -21.05
N THR A 223 -20.43 -30.87 -20.66
CA THR A 223 -19.20 -31.61 -20.35
C THR A 223 -18.50 -31.95 -21.66
N GLU A 224 -17.18 -31.69 -21.74
CA GLU A 224 -16.33 -32.56 -22.56
C GLU A 224 -14.92 -32.69 -21.91
N THR A 225 -14.50 -33.91 -21.90
CA THR A 225 -13.42 -34.60 -21.20
C THR A 225 -12.16 -34.71 -22.11
N GLU A 226 -11.04 -34.99 -21.48
CA GLU A 226 -9.79 -35.61 -21.99
C GLU A 226 -8.71 -34.62 -22.51
N GLN A 227 -7.42 -34.75 -22.21
CA GLN A 227 -6.59 -35.94 -21.92
C GLN A 227 -5.27 -35.53 -21.25
N ALA A 228 -4.82 -36.35 -20.32
CA ALA A 228 -3.51 -36.30 -19.67
C ALA A 228 -2.40 -36.74 -20.64
N THR A 229 -1.21 -36.18 -20.49
CA THR A 229 0.01 -36.83 -20.95
C THR A 229 1.12 -36.66 -19.90
N GLU A 230 1.44 -37.75 -19.22
CA GLU A 230 2.61 -37.91 -18.38
C GLU A 230 3.87 -38.01 -19.24
N VAL A 231 4.95 -37.34 -18.84
CA VAL A 231 6.31 -37.77 -19.20
C VAL A 231 7.20 -37.75 -17.96
N SER A 232 7.55 -38.94 -17.58
CA SER A 232 8.59 -39.32 -16.59
C SER A 232 9.98 -39.01 -17.11
N GLY A 233 10.87 -38.55 -16.25
CA GLY A 233 12.29 -38.42 -16.54
C GLY A 233 13.14 -38.33 -15.27
N SER A 234 13.85 -39.36 -15.03
CA SER A 234 14.59 -39.87 -13.88
C SER A 234 15.73 -39.02 -13.35
N VAL A 235 15.93 -39.20 -12.05
CA VAL A 235 17.01 -38.90 -11.12
C VAL A 235 18.40 -39.33 -11.61
N THR A 236 19.44 -38.54 -11.33
CA THR A 236 20.77 -39.04 -10.97
C THR A 236 21.36 -38.20 -9.84
N ASP A 237 21.65 -38.91 -8.71
CA ASP A 237 22.55 -38.50 -7.64
C ASP A 237 23.98 -38.37 -8.17
N ASP A 238 24.68 -37.35 -7.74
CA ASP A 238 26.01 -37.35 -7.13
C ASP A 238 26.58 -35.92 -7.06
N ASP A 239 26.80 -35.40 -5.88
CA ASP A 239 28.07 -35.04 -5.30
C ASP A 239 27.90 -34.39 -3.92
N LEU A 240 28.33 -35.18 -2.95
CA LEU A 240 28.53 -34.79 -1.57
C LEU A 240 29.97 -34.26 -1.41
N LEU A 241 30.15 -33.32 -0.50
CA LEU A 241 31.38 -32.88 0.17
C LEU A 241 31.99 -31.51 -0.28
N HIS A 242 31.71 -30.47 0.48
CA HIS A 242 32.71 -29.91 1.42
C HIS A 242 32.08 -28.86 2.33
N MET A 243 31.92 -29.22 3.62
CA MET A 243 31.64 -28.30 4.70
C MET A 243 32.94 -27.54 5.07
N THR A 244 32.90 -26.23 5.04
CA THR A 244 33.74 -25.40 5.89
C THR A 244 32.83 -24.49 6.66
N GLU A 245 32.76 -24.73 8.00
CA GLU A 245 32.15 -23.84 8.96
C GLU A 245 32.93 -22.52 8.98
N GLU A 246 32.27 -21.44 8.60
CA GLU A 246 32.62 -20.09 9.01
C GLU A 246 31.37 -19.45 9.57
N ASP A 247 31.45 -19.10 10.85
CA ASP A 247 30.47 -18.32 11.59
C ASP A 247 30.18 -17.00 10.85
N THR A 248 29.09 -16.95 10.10
CA THR A 248 28.48 -15.73 9.65
C THR A 248 27.09 -15.64 10.25
N GLU A 249 26.90 -14.67 11.12
CA GLU A 249 25.57 -14.26 11.59
C GLU A 249 24.63 -14.11 10.37
N PRO A 250 23.34 -14.51 10.51
CA PRO A 250 22.42 -14.42 9.38
C PRO A 250 22.15 -12.94 9.08
N VAL A 251 22.86 -12.43 8.08
CA VAL A 251 22.51 -11.15 7.46
C VAL A 251 21.17 -11.40 6.77
N PHE A 252 20.13 -10.80 7.31
CA PHE A 252 18.80 -10.81 6.71
C PHE A 252 18.87 -10.02 5.39
N GLN A 253 19.25 -10.72 4.31
CA GLN A 253 19.13 -10.19 2.97
C GLN A 253 17.71 -10.50 2.49
N PHE A 254 16.90 -9.47 2.39
CA PHE A 254 15.69 -9.50 1.60
C PHE A 254 16.14 -9.65 0.14
N ASP A 255 16.26 -10.89 -0.32
CA ASP A 255 16.65 -11.16 -1.71
C ASP A 255 15.43 -10.92 -2.60
N ARG A 256 15.36 -9.74 -3.20
CA ARG A 256 14.32 -9.36 -4.17
C ARG A 256 14.30 -10.21 -5.44
N ASN A 257 15.18 -11.22 -5.54
CA ASN A 257 15.38 -12.00 -6.76
C ASN A 257 14.89 -13.46 -6.70
N GLU A 258 14.35 -13.95 -5.57
CA GLU A 258 13.92 -15.35 -5.46
C GLU A 258 12.45 -15.55 -5.14
N THR A 259 11.55 -14.87 -5.85
CA THR A 259 10.18 -15.38 -6.03
C THR A 259 9.79 -15.27 -7.49
N LYS A 260 10.10 -16.33 -8.21
CA LYS A 260 9.69 -16.56 -9.58
C LYS A 260 8.21 -17.01 -9.60
N ASP A 261 7.28 -16.25 -9.03
CA ASP A 261 5.82 -16.35 -9.17
C ASP A 261 5.08 -15.20 -8.43
N SER A 262 5.77 -14.13 -7.95
CA SER A 262 5.10 -12.90 -7.57
C SER A 262 4.89 -12.07 -8.84
N GLU A 263 3.63 -11.76 -9.15
CA GLU A 263 3.25 -10.71 -10.08
C GLU A 263 4.17 -9.50 -9.82
N SER A 264 4.87 -9.03 -10.85
CA SER A 264 5.90 -8.01 -10.68
C SER A 264 5.30 -6.79 -9.94
N GLU A 265 5.87 -6.41 -8.79
CA GLU A 265 5.49 -5.20 -8.04
C GLU A 265 5.60 -3.91 -8.87
N PHE A 266 6.21 -4.02 -10.05
CA PHE A 266 6.49 -2.90 -10.93
C PHE A 266 5.62 -2.99 -12.19
N SER A 267 4.69 -2.04 -12.32
CA SER A 267 4.03 -1.82 -13.61
C SER A 267 5.06 -1.36 -14.64
N SER A 268 4.99 -1.91 -15.84
CA SER A 268 5.85 -1.47 -16.96
C SER A 268 5.43 -0.09 -17.50
N VAL A 269 4.26 0.42 -17.10
CA VAL A 269 3.61 1.63 -17.65
C VAL A 269 3.32 2.63 -16.54
N TYR A 270 3.45 3.92 -16.84
CA TYR A 270 3.00 4.98 -15.94
C TYR A 270 1.47 5.00 -15.82
N THR A 271 1.01 5.10 -14.60
CA THR A 271 -0.39 5.42 -14.29
C THR A 271 -0.50 6.90 -13.93
N TYR A 272 -1.48 7.57 -14.54
CA TYR A 272 -1.79 8.99 -14.32
C TYR A 272 -3.12 9.11 -13.60
N ILE A 273 -3.13 9.82 -12.46
CA ILE A 273 -4.33 10.08 -11.66
C ILE A 273 -4.46 11.60 -11.54
N ILE A 274 -5.47 12.17 -12.20
CA ILE A 274 -5.70 13.61 -12.24
C ILE A 274 -6.87 13.96 -11.30
N TYR A 275 -6.66 14.92 -10.41
CA TYR A 275 -7.57 15.25 -9.33
C TYR A 275 -7.59 16.75 -8.96
N LYS A 276 -8.64 17.19 -8.26
CA LYS A 276 -8.76 18.54 -7.68
C LYS A 276 -8.94 18.52 -6.18
#